data_bd869dbefda54858cca506a12961314f
#
_entry.id   bd869dbefda54858cca506a12961314f
#
_cell.length_a   1.000
_cell.length_b   1.000
_cell.length_c   1.000
_cell.angle_alpha   90.00
_cell.angle_beta   90.00
_cell.angle_gamma   90.00
#
_symmetry.space_group_name_H-M   'P 1'
#
loop_
_entity.id
_entity.type
_entity.pdbx_description
1 polymer ?
#
loop_
_entity_poly.entity_id
_entity_poly.type
_entity_poly.pdbx_seq_one_letter_code
_entity_poly.pdbx_strand_id
1 'polypeptide(L)'
;MKIELCVLGAAVALAAVVTGCAAGGEKYIPEPKPVKSSVEVTAVYYPGTDWMSEWDMVDQVYPHIKPMLGWYDEGHPENIDWQIKWAAEHGVTSFLVDWYWCKGVQRLDHWVKAFPKAKFRKHLKWYMNWCNHNEPGAHSVADQTAVTKWWIDHYFKTDGYYKDETGRPLVVIWEWTNLERDFAAILKAEGKTPQPGDGLKYALDLSRKLAKEAGLPGIRFACFANGGRVKSQMTALHRAGIEELFQYNFAWPHQVKAGLSPERAKEFASCPSRLKSPWRYDFAWSREASYGWWKRNWDSNDIPLWPTLATGWNSTPRDFGGACAQTNRTAAEFRKVCEEAKRFCADTGCRRVVVGPMNEWQEGSYIEPNAEYGFSMYDALRDVFCEKPSAGWPENLTPESIGRPNPQFAPMPFYDRTSWDFNDGHQGWYRNPYGTQTIWPHDGEIEFFRTFAKRTPVAIRTRVKAFEAAKFACCKVRMRLKPNLGRGDKFKPKGDEVVRLMWGRVGKPILQKDGKADVSAQSSAKAILDGEWHEYVLPLRGNPDWNGRVDDLWFDPSDLLYVNAEIDWIRFE
;
A
#
# COMPACT_ATOMS: atom_id res chain seq x y z
N MET A 1 -51.33 -35.04 -67.41
CA MET A 1 -51.67 -33.62 -67.25
C MET A 1 -50.85 -33.13 -66.03
N LYS A 2 -49.64 -32.60 -66.33
CA LYS A 2 -48.69 -32.13 -65.29
C LYS A 2 -48.83 -30.63 -65.24
N ILE A 3 -49.01 -30.11 -64.03
CA ILE A 3 -49.01 -28.68 -63.74
C ILE A 3 -47.60 -28.34 -63.19
N GLU A 4 -46.88 -27.53 -63.91
CA GLU A 4 -45.58 -26.97 -63.46
C GLU A 4 -45.85 -25.67 -62.69
N LEU A 5 -45.30 -25.57 -61.50
CA LEU A 5 -45.28 -24.37 -60.68
C LEU A 5 -44.03 -23.58 -61.03
N CYS A 6 -44.19 -22.39 -61.59
CA CYS A 6 -43.15 -21.40 -61.70
C CYS A 6 -42.97 -20.67 -60.38
N VAL A 7 -41.77 -20.74 -59.82
CA VAL A 7 -41.35 -19.90 -58.65
C VAL A 7 -40.51 -18.73 -59.22
N LEU A 8 -41.05 -17.51 -59.14
CA LEU A 8 -40.32 -16.28 -59.40
C LEU A 8 -39.46 -15.95 -58.17
N GLY A 9 -38.16 -15.98 -58.30
CA GLY A 9 -37.23 -15.49 -57.32
C GLY A 9 -37.03 -13.99 -57.46
N ALA A 10 -37.42 -13.23 -56.44
CA ALA A 10 -37.09 -11.81 -56.31
C ALA A 10 -35.72 -11.68 -55.63
N ALA A 11 -34.71 -11.28 -56.35
CA ALA A 11 -33.40 -10.91 -55.82
C ALA A 11 -33.47 -9.50 -55.21
N VAL A 12 -33.43 -9.38 -53.88
CA VAL A 12 -33.23 -8.12 -53.20
C VAL A 12 -31.74 -7.83 -53.14
N ALA A 13 -31.29 -6.86 -53.90
CA ALA A 13 -29.94 -6.35 -53.84
C ALA A 13 -29.79 -5.49 -52.55
N LEU A 14 -29.11 -6.02 -51.54
CA LEU A 14 -28.68 -5.27 -50.37
C LEU A 14 -27.44 -4.45 -50.77
N ALA A 15 -27.63 -3.16 -50.99
CA ALA A 15 -26.52 -2.23 -51.15
C ALA A 15 -25.89 -2.01 -49.76
N ALA A 16 -24.76 -2.67 -49.50
CA ALA A 16 -23.94 -2.38 -48.36
C ALA A 16 -23.32 -0.98 -48.52
N VAL A 17 -23.85 0.00 -47.81
CA VAL A 17 -23.16 1.28 -47.64
C VAL A 17 -21.95 1.00 -46.74
N VAL A 18 -20.80 0.77 -47.34
CA VAL A 18 -19.52 0.78 -46.67
C VAL A 18 -19.23 2.25 -46.33
N THR A 19 -19.73 2.72 -45.21
CA THR A 19 -19.16 3.89 -44.58
C THR A 19 -17.75 3.55 -44.16
N GLY A 20 -16.77 4.08 -44.91
CA GLY A 20 -15.38 3.99 -44.55
C GLY A 20 -15.16 4.61 -43.18
N CYS A 21 -15.09 3.79 -42.13
CA CYS A 21 -14.43 4.15 -40.91
C CYS A 21 -12.96 4.38 -41.28
N ALA A 22 -12.58 5.65 -41.46
CA ALA A 22 -11.18 6.03 -41.38
C ALA A 22 -10.63 5.39 -40.10
N ALA A 23 -9.61 4.56 -40.22
CA ALA A 23 -8.82 4.06 -39.12
C ALA A 23 -8.12 5.25 -38.46
N GLY A 24 -8.89 6.02 -37.67
CA GLY A 24 -8.35 6.98 -36.71
C GLY A 24 -7.65 6.11 -35.67
N GLY A 25 -6.31 6.08 -35.70
CA GLY A 25 -5.53 5.43 -34.67
C GLY A 25 -6.06 5.88 -33.32
N GLU A 26 -6.33 4.96 -32.44
CA GLU A 26 -6.88 5.20 -31.11
C GLU A 26 -6.05 6.29 -30.42
N LYS A 27 -6.66 7.45 -30.19
CA LYS A 27 -5.95 8.60 -29.62
C LYS A 27 -5.46 8.22 -28.23
N TYR A 28 -4.15 8.29 -28.02
CA TYR A 28 -3.57 8.09 -26.71
C TYR A 28 -4.00 9.18 -25.73
N ILE A 29 -3.70 9.00 -24.44
CA ILE A 29 -3.88 10.01 -23.39
C ILE A 29 -3.25 11.34 -23.85
N PRO A 30 -3.96 12.49 -23.76
CA PRO A 30 -3.38 13.78 -24.11
C PRO A 30 -2.15 14.11 -23.27
N GLU A 31 -1.12 14.67 -23.93
CA GLU A 31 0.14 15.06 -23.27
C GLU A 31 -0.15 15.93 -22.04
N PRO A 32 0.51 15.69 -20.89
CA PRO A 32 0.38 16.53 -19.71
C PRO A 32 0.73 17.99 -19.99
N LYS A 33 -0.02 18.90 -19.36
CA LYS A 33 0.25 20.34 -19.33
C LYS A 33 0.69 20.73 -17.90
N PRO A 34 1.96 20.51 -17.51
CA PRO A 34 2.41 20.72 -16.14
C PRO A 34 2.17 22.15 -15.67
N VAL A 35 1.74 22.29 -14.43
CA VAL A 35 1.62 23.60 -13.77
C VAL A 35 2.72 23.77 -12.74
N LYS A 36 3.21 25.00 -12.61
CA LYS A 36 4.32 25.31 -11.71
C LYS A 36 3.83 25.50 -10.28
N SER A 37 4.35 24.70 -9.36
CA SER A 37 4.15 24.89 -7.93
C SER A 37 5.18 25.86 -7.34
N SER A 38 4.79 26.58 -6.28
CA SER A 38 5.64 27.49 -5.52
C SER A 38 6.63 26.77 -4.59
N VAL A 39 6.39 25.48 -4.31
CA VAL A 39 7.25 24.58 -3.52
C VAL A 39 7.34 23.23 -4.20
N GLU A 40 8.28 22.40 -3.84
CA GLU A 40 8.25 20.99 -4.25
C GLU A 40 7.09 20.26 -3.58
N VAL A 41 6.21 19.68 -4.37
CA VAL A 41 5.08 18.87 -3.89
C VAL A 41 5.38 17.42 -4.22
N THR A 42 5.71 16.65 -3.20
CA THR A 42 5.92 15.21 -3.31
C THR A 42 4.66 14.49 -2.85
N ALA A 43 4.18 13.51 -3.61
CA ALA A 43 3.10 12.63 -3.17
C ALA A 43 3.64 11.24 -2.84
N VAL A 44 3.26 10.72 -1.67
CA VAL A 44 3.57 9.33 -1.32
C VAL A 44 2.73 8.42 -2.20
N TYR A 45 3.39 7.47 -2.86
CA TYR A 45 2.79 6.47 -3.73
C TYR A 45 2.98 5.09 -3.12
N TYR A 46 1.87 4.44 -2.79
CA TYR A 46 1.87 3.07 -2.29
C TYR A 46 1.55 2.09 -3.44
N PRO A 47 2.50 1.27 -3.92
CA PRO A 47 2.26 0.31 -5.00
C PRO A 47 1.72 -1.01 -4.42
N GLY A 48 0.64 -0.92 -3.62
CA GLY A 48 0.10 -2.05 -2.88
C GLY A 48 -0.93 -2.87 -3.62
N THR A 49 -1.22 -2.52 -4.87
CA THR A 49 -2.30 -3.14 -5.65
C THR A 49 -1.73 -3.89 -6.84
N ASP A 50 -1.15 -5.04 -6.60
CA ASP A 50 -0.59 -5.93 -7.62
C ASP A 50 -1.57 -7.03 -8.09
N TRP A 51 -2.75 -7.13 -7.46
CA TRP A 51 -3.80 -8.12 -7.76
C TRP A 51 -5.20 -7.53 -7.63
N MET A 52 -6.16 -8.07 -8.38
CA MET A 52 -7.58 -7.72 -8.22
C MET A 52 -8.08 -7.94 -6.79
N SER A 53 -7.54 -8.90 -6.06
CA SER A 53 -7.91 -9.17 -4.67
C SER A 53 -7.67 -7.99 -3.72
N GLU A 54 -6.72 -7.13 -4.02
CA GLU A 54 -6.45 -5.92 -3.22
C GLU A 54 -7.61 -4.91 -3.37
N TRP A 55 -8.16 -4.81 -4.59
CA TRP A 55 -9.34 -4.01 -4.86
C TRP A 55 -10.64 -4.62 -4.32
N ASP A 56 -10.71 -5.96 -4.28
CA ASP A 56 -11.91 -6.69 -3.84
C ASP A 56 -12.37 -6.26 -2.44
N MET A 57 -11.44 -5.93 -1.55
CA MET A 57 -11.78 -5.41 -0.23
C MET A 57 -12.36 -4.00 -0.25
N VAL A 58 -11.78 -3.14 -1.05
CA VAL A 58 -12.26 -1.76 -1.20
C VAL A 58 -13.63 -1.79 -1.86
N ASP A 59 -13.80 -2.60 -2.92
CA ASP A 59 -15.07 -2.76 -3.63
C ASP A 59 -16.20 -3.31 -2.73
N GLN A 60 -15.90 -4.28 -1.89
CA GLN A 60 -16.89 -4.87 -0.99
C GLN A 60 -17.31 -3.95 0.16
N VAL A 61 -16.40 -3.14 0.68
CA VAL A 61 -16.64 -2.29 1.87
C VAL A 61 -17.04 -0.88 1.48
N TYR A 62 -16.33 -0.30 0.51
CA TYR A 62 -16.49 1.09 0.08
C TYR A 62 -16.50 1.25 -1.45
N PRO A 63 -17.48 0.67 -2.16
CA PRO A 63 -17.54 0.78 -3.63
C PRO A 63 -17.68 2.23 -4.11
N HIS A 64 -18.14 3.15 -3.25
CA HIS A 64 -18.30 4.56 -3.56
C HIS A 64 -16.97 5.34 -3.68
N ILE A 65 -15.85 4.77 -3.22
CA ILE A 65 -14.53 5.41 -3.34
C ILE A 65 -13.75 4.95 -4.59
N LYS A 66 -14.39 4.23 -5.49
CA LYS A 66 -13.76 3.67 -6.69
C LYS A 66 -12.90 4.71 -7.42
N PRO A 67 -11.62 4.41 -7.74
CA PRO A 67 -10.78 5.29 -8.53
C PRO A 67 -11.39 5.63 -9.90
N MET A 68 -11.10 6.80 -10.45
CA MET A 68 -11.50 7.12 -11.83
C MET A 68 -10.77 6.26 -12.87
N LEU A 69 -9.63 5.67 -12.50
CA LEU A 69 -8.98 4.62 -13.30
C LEU A 69 -9.67 3.25 -13.18
N GLY A 70 -10.73 3.12 -12.38
CA GLY A 70 -11.35 1.83 -12.08
C GLY A 70 -10.47 0.97 -11.18
N TRP A 71 -10.59 -0.34 -11.25
CA TRP A 71 -9.76 -1.30 -10.53
C TRP A 71 -8.48 -1.57 -11.34
N TYR A 72 -7.60 -0.58 -11.37
CA TYR A 72 -6.44 -0.53 -12.26
C TYR A 72 -5.26 -1.37 -11.77
N ASP A 73 -4.44 -1.80 -12.73
CA ASP A 73 -3.14 -2.43 -12.50
C ASP A 73 -2.06 -1.35 -12.40
N GLU A 74 -1.43 -1.20 -11.25
CA GLU A 74 -0.32 -0.25 -11.02
C GLU A 74 0.93 -0.60 -11.83
N GLY A 75 1.08 -1.84 -12.26
CA GLY A 75 2.16 -2.32 -13.14
C GLY A 75 1.93 -2.00 -14.63
N HIS A 76 0.84 -1.34 -15.00
CA HIS A 76 0.57 -1.01 -16.40
C HIS A 76 1.01 0.41 -16.75
N PRO A 77 1.89 0.61 -17.75
CA PRO A 77 2.45 1.93 -18.09
C PRO A 77 1.40 3.00 -18.43
N GLU A 78 0.26 2.63 -19.01
CA GLU A 78 -0.80 3.56 -19.35
C GLU A 78 -1.51 4.13 -18.10
N ASN A 79 -1.70 3.32 -17.06
CA ASN A 79 -2.22 3.79 -15.77
C ASN A 79 -1.25 4.77 -15.11
N ILE A 80 0.06 4.50 -15.21
CA ILE A 80 1.11 5.41 -14.76
C ILE A 80 1.06 6.72 -15.55
N ASP A 81 0.81 6.70 -16.85
CA ASP A 81 0.67 7.91 -17.67
C ASP A 81 -0.52 8.77 -17.24
N TRP A 82 -1.65 8.17 -16.88
CA TRP A 82 -2.78 8.91 -16.29
C TRP A 82 -2.39 9.56 -14.96
N GLN A 83 -1.73 8.82 -14.08
CA GLN A 83 -1.30 9.33 -12.78
C GLN A 83 -0.28 10.46 -12.92
N ILE A 84 0.68 10.33 -13.83
CA ILE A 84 1.65 11.39 -14.15
C ILE A 84 0.93 12.63 -14.69
N LYS A 85 -0.03 12.44 -15.62
CA LYS A 85 -0.80 13.55 -16.18
C LYS A 85 -1.52 14.33 -15.08
N TRP A 86 -2.29 13.65 -14.26
CA TRP A 86 -3.03 14.29 -13.18
C TRP A 86 -2.10 14.97 -12.17
N ALA A 87 -1.03 14.28 -11.75
CA ALA A 87 -0.04 14.81 -10.83
C ALA A 87 0.62 16.10 -11.37
N ALA A 88 1.14 16.08 -12.59
CA ALA A 88 1.83 17.21 -13.20
C ALA A 88 0.89 18.40 -13.45
N GLU A 89 -0.35 18.15 -13.84
CA GLU A 89 -1.38 19.19 -14.07
C GLU A 89 -1.95 19.78 -12.77
N HIS A 90 -1.57 19.21 -11.60
CA HIS A 90 -1.96 19.71 -10.28
C HIS A 90 -0.76 20.09 -9.41
N GLY A 91 0.42 20.26 -10.02
CA GLY A 91 1.61 20.80 -9.35
C GLY A 91 2.39 19.78 -8.50
N VAL A 92 2.06 18.50 -8.55
CA VAL A 92 2.88 17.43 -7.96
C VAL A 92 4.16 17.28 -8.79
N THR A 93 5.31 17.36 -8.13
CA THR A 93 6.62 17.38 -8.78
C THR A 93 7.32 16.02 -8.75
N SER A 94 6.97 15.19 -7.78
CA SER A 94 7.56 13.86 -7.62
C SER A 94 6.66 12.89 -6.86
N PHE A 95 6.89 11.59 -7.08
CA PHE A 95 6.35 10.52 -6.26
C PHE A 95 7.43 9.98 -5.31
N LEU A 96 7.08 9.83 -4.04
CA LEU A 96 7.82 9.08 -3.03
C LEU A 96 7.21 7.69 -2.97
N VAL A 97 7.86 6.73 -3.63
CA VAL A 97 7.31 5.39 -3.86
C VAL A 97 7.76 4.44 -2.76
N ASP A 98 6.82 3.80 -2.09
CA ASP A 98 7.11 2.75 -1.12
C ASP A 98 7.80 1.57 -1.83
N TRP A 99 9.01 1.26 -1.38
CA TRP A 99 9.88 0.28 -2.00
C TRP A 99 10.40 -0.72 -0.98
N TYR A 100 10.30 -2.00 -1.30
CA TYR A 100 10.57 -3.09 -0.36
C TYR A 100 11.75 -3.93 -0.80
N TRP A 101 12.61 -4.28 0.17
CA TRP A 101 13.74 -5.17 -0.02
C TRP A 101 14.00 -5.97 1.25
N CYS A 102 14.14 -7.28 1.10
CA CYS A 102 14.56 -8.17 2.18
C CYS A 102 15.50 -9.24 1.65
N LYS A 103 16.76 -9.23 2.07
CA LYS A 103 17.77 -10.26 1.74
C LYS A 103 17.83 -10.61 0.25
N GLY A 104 17.83 -9.61 -0.62
CA GLY A 104 17.91 -9.80 -2.07
C GLY A 104 16.55 -9.92 -2.77
N VAL A 105 15.44 -9.99 -2.03
CA VAL A 105 14.10 -10.09 -2.60
C VAL A 105 13.41 -8.73 -2.59
N GLN A 106 12.96 -8.29 -3.75
CA GLN A 106 12.07 -7.13 -3.90
C GLN A 106 10.61 -7.57 -3.82
N ARG A 107 9.76 -6.63 -3.38
CA ARG A 107 8.31 -6.80 -3.32
C ARG A 107 7.64 -5.54 -3.83
N LEU A 108 6.41 -5.68 -4.36
CA LEU A 108 5.61 -4.57 -4.87
C LEU A 108 6.41 -3.70 -5.86
N ASP A 109 7.23 -4.34 -6.68
CA ASP A 109 8.16 -3.69 -7.60
C ASP A 109 7.59 -3.49 -9.01
N HIS A 110 6.34 -3.89 -9.24
CA HIS A 110 5.64 -3.81 -10.52
C HIS A 110 5.55 -2.36 -11.04
N TRP A 111 5.29 -1.39 -10.16
CA TRP A 111 5.26 0.03 -10.55
C TRP A 111 6.64 0.52 -11.02
N VAL A 112 7.71 0.28 -10.23
CA VAL A 112 9.06 0.74 -10.59
C VAL A 112 9.60 0.05 -11.86
N LYS A 113 9.13 -1.17 -12.17
CA LYS A 113 9.44 -1.89 -13.43
C LYS A 113 8.65 -1.33 -14.62
N ALA A 114 7.46 -0.80 -14.39
CA ALA A 114 6.58 -0.27 -15.42
C ALA A 114 6.87 1.21 -15.74
N PHE A 115 7.26 2.02 -14.75
CA PHE A 115 7.53 3.45 -14.89
C PHE A 115 8.49 3.79 -16.07
N PRO A 116 9.61 3.10 -16.32
CA PRO A 116 10.49 3.38 -17.45
C PRO A 116 9.80 3.24 -18.82
N LYS A 117 8.70 2.49 -18.89
CA LYS A 117 7.90 2.26 -20.12
C LYS A 117 6.80 3.29 -20.29
N ALA A 118 6.48 4.09 -19.27
CA ALA A 118 5.48 5.15 -19.33
C ALA A 118 5.93 6.26 -20.29
N LYS A 119 5.03 6.74 -21.15
CA LYS A 119 5.33 7.75 -22.17
C LYS A 119 5.57 9.13 -21.53
N PHE A 120 4.87 9.42 -20.44
CA PHE A 120 4.90 10.72 -19.78
C PHE A 120 5.93 10.82 -18.63
N ARG A 121 6.75 9.79 -18.41
CA ARG A 121 7.76 9.73 -17.33
C ARG A 121 8.67 10.96 -17.23
N LYS A 122 8.86 11.71 -18.32
CA LYS A 122 9.66 12.96 -18.33
C LYS A 122 9.04 14.10 -17.51
N HIS A 123 7.72 14.05 -17.24
CA HIS A 123 7.00 15.10 -16.54
C HIS A 123 6.96 14.92 -15.02
N LEU A 124 7.46 13.80 -14.49
CA LEU A 124 7.46 13.50 -13.07
C LEU A 124 8.77 12.80 -12.67
N LYS A 125 9.29 13.15 -11.50
CA LYS A 125 10.40 12.41 -10.87
C LYS A 125 9.84 11.46 -9.81
N TRP A 126 10.60 10.43 -9.48
CA TRP A 126 10.30 9.57 -8.35
C TRP A 126 11.55 9.26 -7.53
N TYR A 127 11.38 8.94 -6.26
CA TYR A 127 12.41 8.41 -5.38
C TYR A 127 11.80 7.46 -4.38
N MET A 128 12.63 6.60 -3.82
CA MET A 128 12.13 5.54 -2.96
C MET A 128 11.95 5.99 -1.51
N ASN A 129 10.87 5.49 -0.90
CA ASN A 129 10.74 5.29 0.52
C ASN A 129 11.12 3.84 0.81
N TRP A 130 12.34 3.61 1.28
CA TRP A 130 12.79 2.26 1.59
C TRP A 130 12.09 1.73 2.83
N CYS A 131 11.05 0.93 2.62
CA CYS A 131 10.22 0.29 3.63
C CYS A 131 10.95 -0.94 4.21
N ASN A 132 11.97 -0.68 5.01
CA ASN A 132 12.89 -1.67 5.56
C ASN A 132 12.47 -2.21 6.94
N HIS A 133 11.18 -2.46 7.16
CA HIS A 133 10.69 -3.07 8.40
C HIS A 133 10.89 -4.59 8.42
N ASN A 134 12.13 -4.99 8.24
CA ASN A 134 12.54 -6.37 8.22
C ASN A 134 12.80 -6.92 9.64
N GLU A 135 12.89 -8.24 9.75
CA GLU A 135 13.22 -8.94 10.99
C GLU A 135 14.60 -8.53 11.55
N PRO A 136 14.81 -8.62 12.86
CA PRO A 136 16.13 -8.44 13.46
C PRO A 136 17.19 -9.31 12.78
N GLY A 137 18.33 -8.71 12.44
CA GLY A 137 19.44 -9.37 11.75
C GLY A 137 19.24 -9.58 10.25
N ALA A 138 18.18 -9.00 9.67
CA ALA A 138 17.98 -9.00 8.21
C ALA A 138 18.99 -8.11 7.47
N HIS A 139 19.42 -7.02 8.12
CA HIS A 139 20.41 -6.11 7.55
C HIS A 139 21.82 -6.55 7.91
N SER A 140 22.67 -6.73 6.90
CA SER A 140 24.08 -7.08 7.03
C SER A 140 24.92 -6.24 6.08
N VAL A 141 26.26 -6.29 6.21
CA VAL A 141 27.17 -5.61 5.26
C VAL A 141 26.96 -6.14 3.84
N ALA A 142 26.73 -7.45 3.69
CA ALA A 142 26.47 -8.05 2.39
C ALA A 142 25.12 -7.58 1.81
N ASP A 143 24.06 -7.56 2.61
CA ASP A 143 22.73 -7.09 2.18
C ASP A 143 22.74 -5.60 1.85
N GLN A 144 23.36 -4.76 2.69
CA GLN A 144 23.50 -3.31 2.42
C GLN A 144 24.30 -3.04 1.14
N THR A 145 25.31 -3.87 0.88
CA THR A 145 26.08 -3.79 -0.37
C THR A 145 25.20 -4.17 -1.56
N ALA A 146 24.45 -5.26 -1.45
CA ALA A 146 23.60 -5.75 -2.52
C ALA A 146 22.46 -4.74 -2.85
N VAL A 147 21.75 -4.25 -1.84
CA VAL A 147 20.66 -3.28 -2.03
C VAL A 147 21.18 -1.98 -2.62
N THR A 148 22.34 -1.49 -2.15
CA THR A 148 22.93 -0.24 -2.69
C THR A 148 23.36 -0.38 -4.14
N LYS A 149 24.02 -1.49 -4.51
CA LYS A 149 24.37 -1.78 -5.90
C LYS A 149 23.11 -1.87 -6.77
N TRP A 150 22.06 -2.50 -6.27
CA TRP A 150 20.78 -2.55 -6.97
C TRP A 150 20.23 -1.16 -7.29
N TRP A 151 20.21 -0.25 -6.30
CA TRP A 151 19.79 1.14 -6.51
C TRP A 151 20.62 1.87 -7.57
N ILE A 152 21.95 1.70 -7.52
CA ILE A 152 22.89 2.33 -8.47
C ILE A 152 22.63 1.82 -9.89
N ASP A 153 22.49 0.52 -10.05
CA ASP A 153 22.44 -0.12 -11.37
C ASP A 153 21.05 0.06 -12.04
N HIS A 154 19.98 0.10 -11.26
CA HIS A 154 18.61 0.11 -11.79
C HIS A 154 17.91 1.47 -11.72
N TYR A 155 18.27 2.33 -10.75
CA TYR A 155 17.52 3.56 -10.49
C TYR A 155 18.36 4.83 -10.57
N PHE A 156 19.45 4.94 -9.85
CA PHE A 156 20.17 6.21 -9.67
C PHE A 156 20.74 6.80 -10.95
N LYS A 157 21.04 5.98 -11.95
CA LYS A 157 21.54 6.41 -13.26
C LYS A 157 20.43 6.77 -14.25
N THR A 158 19.15 6.57 -13.87
CA THR A 158 18.02 6.89 -14.75
C THR A 158 17.59 8.36 -14.62
N ASP A 159 17.07 8.94 -15.71
CA ASP A 159 16.60 10.33 -15.72
C ASP A 159 15.32 10.53 -14.90
N GLY A 160 14.53 9.47 -14.68
CA GLY A 160 13.31 9.50 -13.89
C GLY A 160 13.53 9.56 -12.38
N TYR A 161 14.71 9.15 -11.90
CA TYR A 161 14.99 9.17 -10.47
C TYR A 161 15.34 10.58 -9.98
N TYR A 162 14.79 10.97 -8.82
CA TYR A 162 15.03 12.29 -8.23
C TYR A 162 16.48 12.42 -7.73
N LYS A 163 17.11 13.52 -8.11
CA LYS A 163 18.43 13.94 -7.64
C LYS A 163 18.37 15.40 -7.22
N ASP A 164 19.12 15.74 -6.18
CA ASP A 164 19.28 17.13 -5.79
C ASP A 164 20.13 17.93 -6.81
N GLU A 165 20.29 19.21 -6.57
CA GLU A 165 21.05 20.12 -7.44
C GLU A 165 22.54 19.75 -7.57
N THR A 166 23.06 18.93 -6.65
CA THR A 166 24.43 18.39 -6.71
C THR A 166 24.52 17.05 -7.42
N GLY A 167 23.39 16.51 -7.89
CA GLY A 167 23.30 15.22 -8.58
C GLY A 167 23.23 14.02 -7.64
N ARG A 168 23.06 14.22 -6.32
CA ARG A 168 22.92 13.12 -5.36
C ARG A 168 21.49 12.56 -5.43
N PRO A 169 21.30 11.24 -5.65
CA PRO A 169 20.00 10.60 -5.52
C PRO A 169 19.51 10.67 -4.07
N LEU A 170 18.18 10.85 -3.89
CA LEU A 170 17.52 10.89 -2.59
C LEU A 170 16.94 9.53 -2.26
N VAL A 171 17.20 9.03 -1.05
CA VAL A 171 16.60 7.83 -0.48
C VAL A 171 15.97 8.20 0.86
N VAL A 172 14.71 7.85 1.05
CA VAL A 172 14.03 7.95 2.34
C VAL A 172 14.06 6.58 3.01
N ILE A 173 14.39 6.55 4.30
CA ILE A 173 14.45 5.32 5.10
C ILE A 173 13.25 5.31 6.04
N TRP A 174 12.41 4.29 5.92
CA TRP A 174 11.24 4.13 6.79
C TRP A 174 11.62 3.76 8.22
N GLU A 175 12.33 2.64 8.41
CA GLU A 175 12.69 2.15 9.75
C GLU A 175 14.21 2.18 9.97
N TRP A 176 14.73 3.38 10.19
CA TRP A 176 16.15 3.58 10.43
C TRP A 176 16.66 2.87 11.70
N THR A 177 15.79 2.61 12.67
CA THR A 177 16.16 1.91 13.92
C THR A 177 16.51 0.44 13.68
N ASN A 178 15.99 -0.18 12.62
CA ASN A 178 16.39 -1.52 12.21
C ASN A 178 17.84 -1.55 11.70
N LEU A 179 18.23 -0.58 10.88
CA LEU A 179 19.63 -0.44 10.44
C LEU A 179 20.55 -0.16 11.63
N GLU A 180 20.18 0.79 12.50
CA GLU A 180 20.95 1.10 13.71
C GLU A 180 21.17 -0.14 14.56
N ARG A 181 20.10 -0.89 14.85
CA ARG A 181 20.16 -2.11 15.68
C ARG A 181 21.11 -3.15 15.07
N ASP A 182 20.92 -3.49 13.81
CA ASP A 182 21.61 -4.60 13.17
C ASP A 182 23.09 -4.26 12.95
N PHE A 183 23.42 -3.04 12.51
CA PHE A 183 24.81 -2.61 12.33
C PHE A 183 25.53 -2.31 13.65
N ALA A 184 24.82 -1.85 14.69
CA ALA A 184 25.41 -1.74 16.02
C ALA A 184 25.78 -3.14 16.58
N ALA A 185 24.99 -4.17 16.27
CA ALA A 185 25.34 -5.55 16.64
C ALA A 185 26.59 -6.03 15.89
N ILE A 186 26.76 -5.70 14.61
CA ILE A 186 27.97 -5.99 13.84
C ILE A 186 29.20 -5.32 14.46
N LEU A 187 29.10 -4.01 14.78
CA LEU A 187 30.19 -3.26 15.42
C LEU A 187 30.59 -3.89 16.77
N LYS A 188 29.62 -4.35 17.56
CA LYS A 188 29.89 -5.07 18.83
C LYS A 188 30.62 -6.38 18.59
N ALA A 189 30.23 -7.15 17.59
CA ALA A 189 30.90 -8.41 17.23
C ALA A 189 32.35 -8.17 16.76
N GLU A 190 32.66 -6.98 16.23
CA GLU A 190 34.02 -6.51 15.88
C GLU A 190 34.80 -5.99 17.12
N GLY A 191 34.26 -6.11 18.33
CA GLY A 191 34.90 -5.63 19.57
C GLY A 191 34.79 -4.12 19.81
N LYS A 192 33.96 -3.40 19.06
CA LYS A 192 33.72 -1.97 19.24
C LYS A 192 32.60 -1.69 20.24
N THR A 193 32.58 -0.48 20.81
CA THR A 193 31.50 -0.01 21.69
C THR A 193 30.72 1.09 20.97
N PRO A 194 29.70 0.74 20.15
CA PRO A 194 28.98 1.70 19.35
C PRO A 194 28.13 2.65 20.22
N GLN A 195 28.18 3.91 19.88
CA GLN A 195 27.30 4.95 20.40
C GLN A 195 26.03 5.03 19.55
N PRO A 196 24.93 5.61 20.06
CA PRO A 196 23.70 5.80 19.27
C PRO A 196 23.97 6.50 17.94
N GLY A 197 23.58 5.88 16.83
CA GLY A 197 23.80 6.34 15.47
C GLY A 197 25.03 5.76 14.77
N ASP A 198 25.93 5.07 15.47
CA ASP A 198 27.12 4.49 14.81
C ASP A 198 26.75 3.33 13.88
N GLY A 199 25.74 2.54 14.22
CA GLY A 199 25.22 1.48 13.35
C GLY A 199 24.63 2.05 12.07
N LEU A 200 23.72 2.99 12.20
CA LEU A 200 23.11 3.68 11.05
C LEU A 200 24.17 4.36 10.18
N LYS A 201 25.11 5.09 10.82
CA LYS A 201 26.23 5.72 10.12
C LYS A 201 27.02 4.72 9.30
N TYR A 202 27.35 3.56 9.87
CA TYR A 202 28.10 2.51 9.16
C TYR A 202 27.35 2.05 7.91
N ALA A 203 26.05 1.73 8.03
CA ALA A 203 25.24 1.32 6.89
C ALA A 203 25.20 2.38 5.79
N LEU A 204 24.95 3.65 6.16
CA LEU A 204 24.81 4.73 5.18
C LEU A 204 26.14 5.16 4.57
N ASP A 205 27.24 5.14 5.31
CA ASP A 205 28.57 5.44 4.78
C ASP A 205 29.05 4.36 3.80
N LEU A 206 28.70 3.09 4.05
CA LEU A 206 28.91 2.02 3.07
C LEU A 206 28.20 2.32 1.76
N SER A 207 26.93 2.72 1.83
CA SER A 207 26.15 3.09 0.63
C SER A 207 26.72 4.33 -0.06
N ARG A 208 27.09 5.37 0.69
CA ARG A 208 27.72 6.57 0.12
C ARG A 208 29.05 6.26 -0.57
N LYS A 209 29.85 5.36 0.01
CA LYS A 209 31.12 4.90 -0.58
C LYS A 209 30.88 4.19 -1.91
N LEU A 210 29.97 3.21 -1.93
CA LEU A 210 29.63 2.46 -3.14
C LEU A 210 29.09 3.38 -4.26
N ALA A 211 28.27 4.36 -3.91
CA ALA A 211 27.79 5.34 -4.87
C ALA A 211 28.93 6.17 -5.48
N LYS A 212 29.88 6.63 -4.65
CA LYS A 212 31.07 7.35 -5.14
C LYS A 212 31.97 6.48 -6.03
N GLU A 213 32.19 5.23 -5.66
CA GLU A 213 32.92 4.26 -6.48
C GLU A 213 32.25 4.01 -7.84
N ALA A 214 30.92 4.15 -7.91
CA ALA A 214 30.13 4.06 -9.15
C ALA A 214 30.04 5.38 -9.93
N GLY A 215 30.78 6.44 -9.51
CA GLY A 215 30.83 7.74 -10.19
C GLY A 215 29.69 8.71 -9.83
N LEU A 216 28.91 8.42 -8.78
CA LEU A 216 27.88 9.34 -8.27
C LEU A 216 28.50 10.28 -7.21
N PRO A 217 27.97 11.52 -7.02
CA PRO A 217 28.49 12.44 -5.99
C PRO A 217 28.26 11.95 -4.54
N GLY A 218 27.44 10.94 -4.34
CA GLY A 218 27.05 10.36 -3.06
C GLY A 218 25.57 10.05 -3.06
N ILE A 219 24.99 9.82 -1.87
CA ILE A 219 23.55 9.61 -1.66
C ILE A 219 23.09 10.58 -0.57
N ARG A 220 21.96 11.24 -0.81
CA ARG A 220 21.24 12.03 0.20
C ARG A 220 20.23 11.12 0.91
N PHE A 221 20.22 11.17 2.23
CA PHE A 221 19.30 10.36 3.03
C PHE A 221 18.36 11.23 3.85
N ALA A 222 17.08 10.89 3.79
CA ALA A 222 16.04 11.34 4.70
C ALA A 222 15.46 10.16 5.47
N CYS A 223 14.83 10.42 6.62
CA CYS A 223 14.21 9.38 7.44
C CYS A 223 12.76 9.67 7.76
N PHE A 224 11.97 8.61 7.89
CA PHE A 224 10.67 8.70 8.51
C PHE A 224 10.78 9.09 9.98
N ALA A 225 10.00 10.08 10.38
CA ALA A 225 9.96 10.61 11.75
C ALA A 225 8.54 10.59 12.29
N ASN A 226 8.20 9.55 13.02
CA ASN A 226 6.88 9.44 13.67
C ASN A 226 6.82 10.25 14.98
N GLY A 227 7.01 11.55 14.86
CA GLY A 227 6.80 12.57 15.88
C GLY A 227 7.66 12.55 17.14
N GLY A 228 7.81 13.73 17.75
CA GLY A 228 8.28 13.90 19.12
C GLY A 228 9.53 13.13 19.52
N ARG A 229 10.55 13.11 18.65
CA ARG A 229 11.74 12.31 18.92
C ARG A 229 12.52 12.87 20.08
N VAL A 230 12.91 11.99 20.98
CA VAL A 230 13.78 12.35 22.09
C VAL A 230 15.18 12.76 21.58
N LYS A 231 15.85 13.64 22.33
CA LYS A 231 17.16 14.19 21.97
C LYS A 231 18.19 13.13 21.52
N SER A 232 18.18 11.93 22.15
CA SER A 232 19.08 10.84 21.80
C SER A 232 18.88 10.31 20.37
N GLN A 233 17.64 10.28 19.88
CA GLN A 233 17.34 9.87 18.50
C GLN A 233 17.83 10.91 17.49
N MET A 234 17.66 12.21 17.79
CA MET A 234 18.19 13.28 16.95
C MET A 234 19.73 13.21 16.87
N THR A 235 20.40 12.96 17.99
CA THR A 235 21.86 12.75 18.01
C THR A 235 22.28 11.60 17.10
N ALA A 236 21.54 10.48 17.10
CA ALA A 236 21.81 9.34 16.23
C ALA A 236 21.64 9.69 14.74
N LEU A 237 20.57 10.40 14.40
CA LEU A 237 20.31 10.81 13.01
C LEU A 237 21.33 11.80 12.49
N HIS A 238 21.73 12.79 13.29
CA HIS A 238 22.80 13.73 12.96
C HIS A 238 24.14 13.01 12.73
N ARG A 239 24.49 12.08 13.63
CA ARG A 239 25.74 11.30 13.51
C ARG A 239 25.78 10.48 12.23
N ALA A 240 24.63 9.94 11.80
CA ALA A 240 24.52 9.19 10.57
C ALA A 240 24.44 10.07 9.31
N GLY A 241 24.36 11.40 9.47
CA GLY A 241 24.26 12.34 8.35
C GLY A 241 22.92 12.25 7.64
N ILE A 242 21.82 12.15 8.40
CA ILE A 242 20.47 12.33 7.90
C ILE A 242 20.23 13.82 7.70
N GLU A 243 19.76 14.19 6.52
CA GLU A 243 19.64 15.60 6.11
C GLU A 243 18.22 16.14 6.28
N GLU A 244 17.20 15.28 6.25
CA GLU A 244 15.79 15.67 6.34
C GLU A 244 14.95 14.59 6.99
N LEU A 245 13.80 15.02 7.52
CA LEU A 245 12.79 14.14 8.11
C LEU A 245 11.49 14.26 7.33
N PHE A 246 10.73 13.16 7.26
CA PHE A 246 9.39 13.18 6.71
C PHE A 246 8.42 12.41 7.59
N GLN A 247 7.13 12.64 7.38
CA GLN A 247 6.05 11.86 7.96
C GLN A 247 5.18 11.30 6.83
N TYR A 248 4.71 10.07 7.02
CA TYR A 248 3.92 9.38 5.99
C TYR A 248 2.47 9.89 5.99
N ASN A 249 1.86 9.89 7.16
CA ASN A 249 0.49 10.36 7.35
C ASN A 249 0.35 11.03 8.73
N PHE A 250 -0.65 11.89 8.87
CA PHE A 250 -0.96 12.56 10.12
C PHE A 250 -2.33 12.12 10.61
N ALA A 251 -2.36 10.96 11.27
CA ALA A 251 -3.60 10.29 11.66
C ALA A 251 -3.64 9.83 13.14
N TRP A 252 -2.49 9.83 13.83
CA TRP A 252 -2.44 9.26 15.16
C TRP A 252 -2.92 10.24 16.23
N PRO A 253 -3.84 9.85 17.16
CA PRO A 253 -4.39 10.74 18.18
C PRO A 253 -3.36 11.46 19.05
N HIS A 254 -2.19 10.85 19.29
CA HIS A 254 -1.13 11.49 20.07
C HIS A 254 -0.47 12.66 19.30
N GLN A 255 -0.34 12.55 17.98
CA GLN A 255 0.15 13.61 17.11
C GLN A 255 -0.83 14.78 17.10
N VAL A 256 -2.12 14.48 16.89
CA VAL A 256 -3.20 15.48 16.93
C VAL A 256 -3.19 16.21 18.28
N LYS A 257 -3.20 15.47 19.38
CA LYS A 257 -3.14 16.07 20.71
C LYS A 257 -1.92 16.98 20.90
N ALA A 258 -0.76 16.58 20.37
CA ALA A 258 0.48 17.33 20.50
C ALA A 258 0.54 18.59 19.60
N GLY A 259 -0.20 18.62 18.50
CA GLY A 259 -0.29 19.78 17.59
C GLY A 259 -1.31 20.84 18.01
N LEU A 260 -2.23 20.50 18.92
CA LEU A 260 -3.27 21.43 19.42
C LEU A 260 -2.78 22.27 20.60
N SER A 261 -3.47 23.39 20.87
CA SER A 261 -3.31 24.13 22.13
C SER A 261 -3.73 23.26 23.34
N PRO A 262 -3.27 23.59 24.57
CA PRO A 262 -3.64 22.82 25.76
C PRO A 262 -5.16 22.69 25.97
N GLU A 263 -5.94 23.74 25.68
CA GLU A 263 -7.40 23.77 25.78
C GLU A 263 -8.03 22.85 24.72
N ARG A 264 -7.64 22.99 23.46
CA ARG A 264 -8.14 22.18 22.36
C ARG A 264 -7.75 20.71 22.52
N ALA A 265 -6.57 20.42 23.06
CA ALA A 265 -6.14 19.07 23.38
C ALA A 265 -7.03 18.37 24.43
N LYS A 266 -7.55 19.12 25.40
CA LYS A 266 -8.55 18.63 26.38
C LYS A 266 -9.88 18.34 25.70
N GLU A 267 -10.37 19.25 24.88
CA GLU A 267 -11.60 19.07 24.11
C GLU A 267 -11.50 17.85 23.18
N PHE A 268 -10.39 17.72 22.43
CA PHE A 268 -10.12 16.56 21.60
C PHE A 268 -10.13 15.25 22.40
N ALA A 269 -9.56 15.23 23.61
CA ALA A 269 -9.54 14.03 24.44
C ALA A 269 -10.93 13.59 24.91
N SER A 270 -11.85 14.54 25.08
CA SER A 270 -13.22 14.31 25.56
C SER A 270 -14.30 14.30 24.49
N CYS A 271 -13.93 14.44 23.19
CA CYS A 271 -14.94 14.47 22.14
C CYS A 271 -15.72 13.13 22.04
N PRO A 272 -17.04 13.15 21.76
CA PRO A 272 -17.90 11.98 21.84
C PRO A 272 -17.48 10.80 20.97
N SER A 273 -16.92 11.04 19.79
CA SER A 273 -16.43 10.00 18.91
C SER A 273 -15.27 9.22 19.53
N ARG A 274 -14.36 9.89 20.24
CA ARG A 274 -13.22 9.27 20.92
C ARG A 274 -13.61 8.55 22.20
N LEU A 275 -14.62 9.01 22.89
CA LEU A 275 -15.17 8.29 24.06
C LEU A 275 -15.73 6.93 23.67
N LYS A 276 -16.31 6.82 22.45
CA LYS A 276 -16.79 5.55 21.89
C LYS A 276 -15.67 4.68 21.32
N SER A 277 -14.68 5.30 20.67
CA SER A 277 -13.51 4.65 20.11
C SER A 277 -12.33 5.63 20.08
N PRO A 278 -11.24 5.38 20.85
CA PRO A 278 -10.09 6.29 20.93
C PRO A 278 -9.42 6.61 19.59
N TRP A 279 -9.66 5.76 18.58
CA TRP A 279 -9.08 5.84 17.24
C TRP A 279 -10.02 6.43 16.19
N ARG A 280 -11.23 6.86 16.58
CA ARG A 280 -12.20 7.51 15.68
C ARG A 280 -12.39 8.97 16.07
N TYR A 281 -12.21 9.87 15.11
CA TYR A 281 -12.39 11.30 15.32
C TYR A 281 -12.58 12.04 13.99
N ASP A 282 -13.09 13.27 14.06
CA ASP A 282 -13.31 14.13 12.91
C ASP A 282 -11.99 14.58 12.29
N PHE A 283 -11.87 14.56 10.96
CA PHE A 283 -10.68 14.98 10.22
C PHE A 283 -10.27 16.43 10.53
N ALA A 284 -11.24 17.29 10.87
CA ALA A 284 -10.97 18.67 11.25
C ALA A 284 -9.99 18.80 12.43
N TRP A 285 -9.93 17.83 13.34
CA TRP A 285 -8.95 17.82 14.42
C TRP A 285 -7.51 17.64 13.92
N SER A 286 -7.30 16.77 12.93
CA SER A 286 -5.99 16.64 12.28
C SER A 286 -5.61 17.91 11.54
N ARG A 287 -6.55 18.47 10.78
CA ARG A 287 -6.33 19.73 10.07
C ARG A 287 -5.91 20.84 11.05
N GLU A 288 -6.65 21.04 12.15
CA GLU A 288 -6.35 22.08 13.15
C GLU A 288 -4.99 21.87 13.81
N ALA A 289 -4.62 20.62 14.08
CA ALA A 289 -3.37 20.27 14.75
C ALA A 289 -2.13 20.34 13.85
N SER A 290 -2.29 20.31 12.52
CA SER A 290 -1.21 20.11 11.57
C SER A 290 -0.09 21.14 11.71
N TYR A 291 -0.40 22.42 11.66
CA TYR A 291 0.60 23.49 11.77
C TYR A 291 1.36 23.44 13.11
N GLY A 292 0.64 23.31 14.23
CA GLY A 292 1.27 23.26 15.55
C GLY A 292 2.18 22.05 15.73
N TRP A 293 1.80 20.91 15.12
CA TRP A 293 2.63 19.71 15.09
C TRP A 293 3.91 19.90 14.27
N TRP A 294 3.81 20.43 13.04
CA TRP A 294 4.98 20.69 12.19
C TRP A 294 5.92 21.70 12.83
N LYS A 295 5.37 22.80 13.37
CA LYS A 295 6.15 23.88 14.00
C LYS A 295 6.90 23.40 15.24
N ARG A 296 6.24 22.58 16.09
CA ARG A 296 6.89 21.95 17.24
C ARG A 296 8.07 21.09 16.83
N ASN A 297 7.90 20.24 15.79
CA ASN A 297 8.98 19.37 15.33
C ASN A 297 10.10 20.18 14.65
N TRP A 298 9.75 21.20 13.89
CA TRP A 298 10.73 22.10 13.28
C TRP A 298 11.57 22.82 14.32
N ASP A 299 10.95 23.39 15.36
CA ASP A 299 11.65 24.16 16.39
C ASP A 299 12.46 23.29 17.35
N SER A 300 12.08 22.03 17.52
CA SER A 300 12.77 21.10 18.43
C SER A 300 13.84 20.24 17.78
N ASN A 301 13.94 20.27 16.45
CA ASN A 301 14.85 19.44 15.68
C ASN A 301 15.81 20.31 14.86
N ASP A 302 17.09 19.95 14.86
CA ASP A 302 18.08 20.60 13.99
C ASP A 302 18.05 20.04 12.57
N ILE A 303 17.29 18.95 12.30
CA ILE A 303 17.07 18.36 11.00
C ILE A 303 15.71 18.82 10.47
N PRO A 304 15.66 19.47 9.28
CA PRO A 304 14.40 19.94 8.71
C PRO A 304 13.35 18.83 8.54
N LEU A 305 12.10 19.14 8.87
CA LEU A 305 10.94 18.27 8.66
C LEU A 305 10.11 18.76 7.48
N TRP A 306 9.78 17.88 6.55
CA TRP A 306 8.80 18.19 5.52
C TRP A 306 7.38 18.10 6.12
N PRO A 307 6.56 19.16 6.00
CA PRO A 307 5.18 19.10 6.47
C PRO A 307 4.38 18.12 5.61
N THR A 308 3.67 17.21 6.26
CA THR A 308 2.84 16.21 5.59
C THR A 308 1.40 16.64 5.56
N LEU A 309 0.85 16.77 4.36
CA LEU A 309 -0.56 17.02 4.12
C LEU A 309 -1.35 15.74 4.40
N ALA A 310 -2.09 15.70 5.50
CA ALA A 310 -2.93 14.57 5.84
C ALA A 310 -4.00 14.35 4.76
N THR A 311 -4.05 13.17 4.18
CA THR A 311 -5.06 12.80 3.16
C THR A 311 -6.24 12.05 3.75
N GLY A 312 -6.24 11.85 5.06
CA GLY A 312 -7.22 11.08 5.79
C GLY A 312 -6.71 9.69 6.17
N TRP A 313 -7.50 8.99 6.97
CA TRP A 313 -7.24 7.61 7.37
C TRP A 313 -8.57 6.93 7.67
N ASN A 314 -8.80 5.81 7.05
CA ASN A 314 -9.91 4.93 7.40
C ASN A 314 -9.56 3.48 7.02
N SER A 315 -8.96 2.76 7.95
CA SER A 315 -8.51 1.39 7.73
C SER A 315 -9.64 0.34 7.81
N THR A 316 -10.91 0.74 7.70
CA THR A 316 -12.04 -0.20 7.73
C THR A 316 -11.94 -1.30 6.65
N PRO A 317 -11.54 -1.01 5.40
CA PRO A 317 -11.34 -2.08 4.41
C PRO A 317 -10.33 -3.13 4.87
N ARG A 318 -9.28 -2.72 5.59
CA ARG A 318 -8.23 -3.60 6.09
C ARG A 318 -8.50 -4.18 7.48
N ASP A 319 -9.11 -3.43 8.40
CA ASP A 319 -9.18 -3.76 9.84
C ASP A 319 -10.61 -4.09 10.32
N PHE A 320 -11.57 -4.15 9.45
CA PHE A 320 -12.99 -4.40 9.75
C PHE A 320 -13.51 -3.56 10.95
N GLY A 321 -14.32 -3.78 11.75
CA GLY A 321 -14.87 -2.94 12.82
C GLY A 321 -13.90 -2.46 13.92
N GLY A 322 -12.59 -2.78 13.83
CA GLY A 322 -11.56 -2.30 14.77
C GLY A 322 -10.76 -1.08 14.29
N ALA A 323 -11.15 -0.56 13.15
CA ALA A 323 -10.42 0.44 12.41
C ALA A 323 -10.22 1.77 13.14
N CYS A 324 -9.02 2.33 12.98
CA CYS A 324 -8.81 3.76 13.14
C CYS A 324 -9.50 4.48 11.99
N ALA A 325 -10.27 5.51 12.25
CA ALA A 325 -10.93 6.26 11.20
C ALA A 325 -11.04 7.74 11.53
N GLN A 326 -10.63 8.57 10.58
CA GLN A 326 -10.96 9.98 10.51
C GLN A 326 -12.26 10.13 9.71
N THR A 327 -13.27 10.70 10.34
CA THR A 327 -14.59 10.94 9.73
C THR A 327 -14.68 12.34 9.15
N ASN A 328 -15.69 12.60 8.32
CA ASN A 328 -16.03 13.92 7.77
C ASN A 328 -14.87 14.60 7.01
N ARG A 329 -14.04 13.80 6.34
CA ARG A 329 -13.04 14.31 5.42
C ARG A 329 -13.75 14.94 4.20
N THR A 330 -13.34 16.13 3.82
CA THR A 330 -13.83 16.83 2.62
C THR A 330 -12.68 17.51 1.90
N ALA A 331 -12.85 17.82 0.62
CA ALA A 331 -11.87 18.60 -0.14
C ALA A 331 -11.66 20.01 0.46
N ALA A 332 -12.69 20.61 1.07
CA ALA A 332 -12.58 21.89 1.75
C ALA A 332 -11.69 21.82 3.00
N GLU A 333 -11.81 20.77 3.80
CA GLU A 333 -10.90 20.56 4.94
C GLU A 333 -9.48 20.22 4.49
N PHE A 334 -9.31 19.44 3.42
CA PHE A 334 -7.99 19.16 2.84
C PHE A 334 -7.33 20.44 2.30
N ARG A 335 -8.11 21.32 1.63
CA ARG A 335 -7.63 22.64 1.19
C ARG A 335 -7.03 23.44 2.35
N LYS A 336 -7.69 23.47 3.51
CA LYS A 336 -7.16 24.15 4.71
C LYS A 336 -5.85 23.53 5.19
N VAL A 337 -5.67 22.18 5.09
CA VAL A 337 -4.36 21.54 5.37
C VAL A 337 -3.29 22.07 4.43
N CYS A 338 -3.60 22.20 3.14
CA CYS A 338 -2.69 22.77 2.14
C CYS A 338 -2.32 24.23 2.46
N GLU A 339 -3.31 25.05 2.84
CA GLU A 339 -3.11 26.46 3.22
C GLU A 339 -2.21 26.59 4.46
N GLU A 340 -2.41 25.75 5.48
CA GLU A 340 -1.54 25.69 6.66
C GLU A 340 -0.11 25.26 6.30
N ALA A 341 0.07 24.33 5.38
CA ALA A 341 1.40 23.92 4.92
C ALA A 341 2.09 25.02 4.11
N LYS A 342 1.34 25.76 3.27
CA LYS A 342 1.88 26.92 2.56
C LYS A 342 2.34 28.01 3.54
N ARG A 343 1.54 28.28 4.58
CA ARG A 343 1.92 29.19 5.68
C ARG A 343 3.17 28.70 6.39
N PHE A 344 3.24 27.41 6.73
CA PHE A 344 4.41 26.81 7.37
C PHE A 344 5.68 26.97 6.52
N CYS A 345 5.59 26.74 5.21
CA CYS A 345 6.71 26.95 4.30
C CYS A 345 7.17 28.40 4.26
N ALA A 346 6.22 29.36 4.27
CA ALA A 346 6.54 30.78 4.33
C ALA A 346 7.24 31.18 5.66
N ASP A 347 6.75 30.65 6.79
CA ASP A 347 7.26 30.97 8.12
C ASP A 347 8.64 30.35 8.43
N THR A 348 8.97 29.22 7.76
CA THR A 348 10.18 28.44 8.09
C THR A 348 11.22 28.40 6.96
N GLY A 349 10.86 28.79 5.75
CA GLY A 349 11.69 28.63 4.57
C GLY A 349 11.74 27.17 4.04
N CYS A 350 10.88 26.28 4.56
CA CYS A 350 10.74 24.92 4.02
C CYS A 350 10.30 24.96 2.56
N ARG A 351 10.98 24.20 1.69
CA ARG A 351 10.72 24.24 0.23
C ARG A 351 10.01 23.01 -0.30
N ARG A 352 9.66 22.06 0.57
CA ARG A 352 8.99 20.82 0.18
C ARG A 352 7.81 20.54 1.09
N VAL A 353 6.72 20.09 0.50
CA VAL A 353 5.58 19.49 1.21
C VAL A 353 5.40 18.06 0.74
N VAL A 354 4.91 17.20 1.63
CA VAL A 354 4.61 15.81 1.32
C VAL A 354 3.09 15.62 1.41
N VAL A 355 2.47 15.27 0.31
CA VAL A 355 1.11 14.73 0.34
C VAL A 355 1.20 13.35 0.98
N GLY A 356 0.44 13.07 2.02
CA GLY A 356 0.29 11.73 2.60
C GLY A 356 -0.05 10.72 1.49
N PRO A 357 -0.31 9.46 1.73
CA PRO A 357 -0.56 8.53 0.64
C PRO A 357 -1.58 9.06 -0.35
N MET A 358 -1.20 9.12 -1.64
CA MET A 358 -2.11 9.57 -2.68
C MET A 358 -3.07 8.47 -3.13
N ASN A 359 -2.72 7.22 -2.89
CA ASN A 359 -3.41 6.03 -3.42
C ASN A 359 -3.44 4.82 -2.47
N GLU A 360 -3.30 5.02 -1.16
CA GLU A 360 -3.44 3.90 -0.19
C GLU A 360 -4.91 3.66 0.18
N TRP A 361 -5.63 3.08 -0.77
CA TRP A 361 -7.09 2.90 -0.76
C TRP A 361 -7.60 2.05 0.40
N GLN A 362 -6.85 1.00 0.75
CA GLN A 362 -7.21 0.06 1.81
C GLN A 362 -7.17 0.70 3.21
N GLU A 363 -6.39 1.78 3.35
CA GLU A 363 -6.28 2.57 4.57
C GLU A 363 -7.09 3.88 4.52
N GLY A 364 -7.84 4.10 3.44
CA GLY A 364 -8.62 5.31 3.27
C GLY A 364 -7.76 6.57 3.17
N SER A 365 -6.48 6.44 2.79
CA SER A 365 -5.52 7.52 2.61
C SER A 365 -5.31 7.74 1.11
N TYR A 366 -6.07 8.64 0.51
CA TYR A 366 -6.01 8.89 -0.93
C TYR A 366 -6.46 10.31 -1.28
N ILE A 367 -5.88 10.84 -2.35
CA ILE A 367 -6.35 12.04 -3.06
C ILE A 367 -6.51 11.79 -4.55
N GLU A 368 -6.05 10.63 -5.05
CA GLU A 368 -6.18 10.25 -6.45
C GLU A 368 -7.65 10.41 -6.89
N PRO A 369 -7.92 10.91 -8.11
CA PRO A 369 -9.28 11.16 -8.58
C PRO A 369 -10.17 9.93 -8.48
N ASN A 370 -11.35 10.08 -7.88
CA ASN A 370 -12.22 8.98 -7.51
C ASN A 370 -13.69 9.38 -7.53
N ALA A 371 -14.59 8.39 -7.34
CA ALA A 371 -16.03 8.62 -7.39
C ALA A 371 -16.56 9.45 -6.20
N GLU A 372 -15.85 9.51 -5.06
CA GLU A 372 -16.27 10.27 -3.88
C GLU A 372 -15.98 11.78 -4.04
N TYR A 373 -14.78 12.13 -4.51
CA TYR A 373 -14.32 13.52 -4.54
C TYR A 373 -14.11 14.09 -5.94
N GLY A 374 -14.22 13.29 -7.00
CA GLY A 374 -13.78 13.72 -8.31
C GLY A 374 -12.31 14.16 -8.28
N PHE A 375 -12.03 15.32 -8.83
CA PHE A 375 -10.72 15.95 -8.78
C PHE A 375 -10.55 16.94 -7.63
N SER A 376 -11.57 17.15 -6.80
CA SER A 376 -11.59 18.28 -5.85
C SER A 376 -10.43 18.27 -4.84
N MET A 377 -9.87 17.09 -4.51
CA MET A 377 -8.66 16.99 -3.68
C MET A 377 -7.41 17.47 -4.43
N TYR A 378 -7.23 17.07 -5.67
CA TYR A 378 -6.15 17.54 -6.53
C TYR A 378 -6.29 19.02 -6.86
N ASP A 379 -7.53 19.49 -7.15
CA ASP A 379 -7.81 20.90 -7.39
C ASP A 379 -7.46 21.76 -6.18
N ALA A 380 -7.76 21.31 -4.95
CA ALA A 380 -7.38 22.01 -3.73
C ALA A 380 -5.85 22.17 -3.60
N LEU A 381 -5.09 21.13 -3.94
CA LEU A 381 -3.63 21.17 -3.95
C LEU A 381 -3.12 22.19 -4.97
N ARG A 382 -3.61 22.11 -6.22
CA ARG A 382 -3.25 23.00 -7.32
C ARG A 382 -3.53 24.46 -6.99
N ASP A 383 -4.74 24.75 -6.54
CA ASP A 383 -5.18 26.12 -6.25
C ASP A 383 -4.37 26.79 -5.14
N VAL A 384 -3.87 26.00 -4.17
CA VAL A 384 -3.07 26.54 -3.06
C VAL A 384 -1.61 26.73 -3.44
N PHE A 385 -1.01 25.76 -4.13
CA PHE A 385 0.44 25.78 -4.36
C PHE A 385 0.86 26.29 -5.74
N CYS A 386 -0.04 26.33 -6.73
CA CYS A 386 0.33 26.68 -8.09
C CYS A 386 -0.14 28.08 -8.50
N GLU A 387 0.60 28.65 -9.44
CA GLU A 387 0.19 29.87 -10.15
C GLU A 387 -0.71 29.49 -11.32
N LYS A 388 -1.89 30.13 -11.41
CA LYS A 388 -2.81 29.86 -12.49
C LYS A 388 -2.24 30.37 -13.82
N PRO A 389 -2.07 29.48 -14.83
CA PRO A 389 -1.61 29.90 -16.14
C PRO A 389 -2.56 30.89 -16.79
N SER A 390 -2.06 31.78 -17.64
CA SER A 390 -2.89 32.76 -18.39
C SER A 390 -3.96 32.09 -19.26
N ALA A 391 -3.68 30.89 -19.76
CA ALA A 391 -4.62 30.05 -20.51
C ALA A 391 -5.67 29.34 -19.66
N GLY A 392 -5.67 29.52 -18.33
CA GLY A 392 -6.50 28.79 -17.39
C GLY A 392 -5.86 27.49 -16.92
N TRP A 393 -6.55 26.80 -16.01
CA TRP A 393 -6.12 25.48 -15.56
C TRP A 393 -6.27 24.43 -16.68
N PRO A 394 -5.39 23.42 -16.75
CA PRO A 394 -5.63 22.24 -17.56
C PRO A 394 -6.98 21.59 -17.22
N GLU A 395 -7.62 21.03 -18.23
CA GLU A 395 -8.89 20.31 -18.06
C GLU A 395 -8.66 18.98 -17.32
N ASN A 396 -9.54 18.67 -16.37
CA ASN A 396 -9.54 17.43 -15.61
C ASN A 396 -10.10 16.26 -16.47
N LEU A 397 -9.27 15.71 -17.33
CA LEU A 397 -9.64 14.60 -18.21
C LEU A 397 -9.57 13.26 -17.46
N THR A 398 -10.46 12.35 -17.83
CA THR A 398 -10.51 10.95 -17.36
C THR A 398 -10.52 9.98 -18.54
N PRO A 399 -10.25 8.69 -18.34
CA PRO A 399 -10.44 7.69 -19.38
C PRO A 399 -11.83 7.75 -20.02
N GLU A 400 -12.87 7.89 -19.19
CA GLU A 400 -14.26 8.01 -19.64
C GLU A 400 -14.49 9.26 -20.49
N SER A 401 -13.98 10.43 -20.06
CA SER A 401 -14.20 11.72 -20.74
C SER A 401 -13.60 11.77 -22.14
N ILE A 402 -12.57 10.97 -22.41
CA ILE A 402 -11.94 10.87 -23.74
C ILE A 402 -12.37 9.62 -24.51
N GLY A 403 -13.28 8.82 -23.95
CA GLY A 403 -13.78 7.58 -24.57
C GLY A 403 -12.71 6.50 -24.73
N ARG A 404 -11.65 6.53 -23.92
CA ARG A 404 -10.58 5.55 -23.93
C ARG A 404 -10.54 4.79 -22.61
N PRO A 405 -11.01 3.52 -22.55
CA PRO A 405 -10.87 2.70 -21.37
C PRO A 405 -9.39 2.45 -21.07
N ASN A 406 -9.02 2.55 -19.81
CA ASN A 406 -7.67 2.22 -19.34
C ASN A 406 -7.57 0.75 -18.92
N PRO A 407 -6.36 0.19 -18.87
CA PRO A 407 -6.14 -1.16 -18.39
C PRO A 407 -6.58 -1.35 -16.94
N GLN A 408 -7.34 -2.41 -16.70
CA GLN A 408 -7.81 -2.80 -15.38
C GLN A 408 -7.51 -4.27 -15.13
N PHE A 409 -7.48 -4.68 -13.87
CA PHE A 409 -7.46 -6.09 -13.53
C PHE A 409 -8.74 -6.77 -14.03
N ALA A 410 -8.60 -7.98 -14.54
CA ALA A 410 -9.76 -8.83 -14.77
C ALA A 410 -10.49 -9.05 -13.44
N PRO A 411 -11.83 -9.13 -13.46
CA PRO A 411 -12.57 -9.55 -12.28
C PRO A 411 -12.00 -10.85 -11.73
N MET A 412 -11.97 -10.98 -10.39
CA MET A 412 -11.49 -12.20 -9.73
C MET A 412 -12.19 -13.43 -10.31
N PRO A 413 -11.46 -14.38 -10.89
CA PRO A 413 -12.10 -15.61 -11.35
C PRO A 413 -12.53 -16.45 -10.16
N PHE A 414 -13.68 -17.12 -10.29
CA PHE A 414 -14.01 -18.21 -9.39
C PHE A 414 -13.25 -19.45 -9.82
N TYR A 415 -12.34 -19.92 -9.00
CA TYR A 415 -11.55 -21.11 -9.30
C TYR A 415 -12.39 -22.37 -9.17
N ASP A 416 -12.49 -23.15 -10.25
CA ASP A 416 -13.18 -24.44 -10.27
C ASP A 416 -12.25 -25.55 -9.77
N ARG A 417 -11.86 -25.42 -8.49
CA ARG A 417 -11.01 -26.42 -7.81
C ARG A 417 -11.33 -26.55 -6.33
N THR A 418 -11.03 -27.71 -5.80
CA THR A 418 -11.14 -28.06 -4.38
C THR A 418 -9.84 -28.70 -3.84
N SER A 419 -8.76 -28.54 -4.62
CA SER A 419 -7.41 -28.97 -4.27
C SER A 419 -6.39 -28.02 -4.86
N TRP A 420 -5.38 -27.64 -4.09
CA TRP A 420 -4.30 -26.73 -4.42
C TRP A 420 -2.98 -27.36 -4.00
N ASP A 421 -1.99 -27.35 -4.88
CA ASP A 421 -0.62 -27.85 -4.67
C ASP A 421 0.44 -26.76 -4.87
N PHE A 422 0.03 -25.55 -5.18
CA PHE A 422 0.81 -24.33 -5.33
C PHE A 422 1.96 -24.37 -6.35
N ASN A 423 2.03 -25.40 -7.19
CA ASN A 423 3.06 -25.53 -8.22
C ASN A 423 3.01 -24.39 -9.26
N ASP A 424 1.83 -23.81 -9.48
CA ASP A 424 1.59 -22.70 -10.40
C ASP A 424 1.30 -21.38 -9.66
N GLY A 425 2.05 -21.10 -8.61
CA GLY A 425 1.91 -19.88 -7.83
C GLY A 425 0.75 -19.93 -6.82
N HIS A 426 0.06 -18.82 -6.59
CA HIS A 426 -0.99 -18.73 -5.55
C HIS A 426 -2.24 -19.56 -5.83
N GLN A 427 -2.43 -19.98 -7.06
CA GLN A 427 -3.59 -20.78 -7.49
C GLN A 427 -4.95 -20.24 -7.00
N GLY A 428 -5.08 -18.89 -6.93
CA GLY A 428 -6.28 -18.20 -6.48
C GLY A 428 -6.38 -17.93 -4.98
N TRP A 429 -5.42 -18.37 -4.18
CA TRP A 429 -5.29 -17.91 -2.82
C TRP A 429 -4.58 -16.56 -2.78
N TYR A 430 -5.07 -15.64 -1.97
CA TYR A 430 -4.50 -14.32 -1.80
C TYR A 430 -4.53 -13.90 -0.34
N ARG A 431 -3.71 -12.94 -0.01
CA ARG A 431 -3.68 -12.44 1.36
C ARG A 431 -5.04 -11.86 1.73
N ASN A 432 -5.47 -12.17 2.92
CA ASN A 432 -6.39 -11.30 3.61
C ASN A 432 -5.52 -10.18 4.22
N PRO A 433 -5.61 -8.95 3.76
CA PRO A 433 -4.72 -7.87 4.18
C PRO A 433 -4.83 -7.50 5.65
N TYR A 434 -5.81 -8.07 6.33
CA TYR A 434 -6.06 -7.87 7.76
C TYR A 434 -5.03 -8.50 8.70
N GLY A 435 -3.86 -8.85 8.22
CA GLY A 435 -2.81 -9.35 9.08
C GLY A 435 -1.93 -10.42 8.51
N THR A 436 -1.99 -10.65 7.22
CA THR A 436 -0.93 -11.34 6.51
C THR A 436 -0.12 -10.33 5.70
N GLN A 437 1.20 -10.48 5.73
CA GLN A 437 2.06 -9.87 4.73
C GLN A 437 1.86 -10.62 3.40
N THR A 438 2.51 -10.15 2.36
CA THR A 438 2.48 -10.76 1.03
C THR A 438 2.61 -12.28 1.09
N ILE A 439 1.80 -12.99 0.33
CA ILE A 439 1.95 -14.41 0.09
C ILE A 439 3.02 -14.60 -0.99
N TRP A 440 3.97 -15.50 -0.75
CA TRP A 440 5.01 -15.87 -1.72
C TRP A 440 4.83 -17.29 -2.19
N PRO A 441 4.53 -17.49 -3.46
CA PRO A 441 4.68 -18.80 -4.06
C PRO A 441 6.17 -19.04 -4.38
N HIS A 442 6.69 -20.17 -3.94
CA HIS A 442 8.03 -20.65 -4.27
C HIS A 442 8.09 -22.18 -4.13
N ASP A 443 8.81 -22.83 -5.00
CA ASP A 443 9.11 -24.27 -4.92
C ASP A 443 7.91 -25.20 -4.69
N GLY A 444 6.72 -24.84 -5.20
CA GLY A 444 5.48 -25.59 -4.99
C GLY A 444 4.81 -25.35 -3.64
N GLU A 445 5.15 -24.27 -2.96
CA GLU A 445 4.61 -23.87 -1.66
C GLU A 445 4.14 -22.43 -1.70
N ILE A 446 3.27 -22.03 -0.78
CA ILE A 446 3.03 -20.63 -0.46
C ILE A 446 3.50 -20.32 0.95
N GLU A 447 4.28 -19.25 1.06
CA GLU A 447 4.77 -18.73 2.34
C GLU A 447 4.09 -17.40 2.66
N PHE A 448 3.71 -17.18 3.91
CA PHE A 448 3.24 -15.90 4.40
C PHE A 448 3.48 -15.73 5.89
N PHE A 449 3.59 -14.48 6.30
CA PHE A 449 3.87 -14.12 7.68
C PHE A 449 2.64 -13.48 8.33
N ARG A 450 2.20 -14.04 9.45
CA ARG A 450 1.08 -13.53 10.21
C ARG A 450 1.51 -12.39 11.14
N THR A 451 1.03 -11.17 10.93
CA THR A 451 1.54 -9.99 11.65
C THR A 451 0.59 -9.36 12.65
N PHE A 452 -0.68 -9.18 12.35
CA PHE A 452 -1.60 -8.47 13.23
C PHE A 452 -2.97 -9.12 13.25
N ALA A 453 -3.55 -9.35 14.43
CA ALA A 453 -4.99 -9.40 14.58
C ALA A 453 -5.39 -9.09 16.01
N LYS A 454 -5.92 -7.92 16.24
CA LYS A 454 -6.59 -7.67 17.53
C LYS A 454 -8.01 -8.26 17.59
N ARG A 455 -8.67 -8.54 16.47
CA ARG A 455 -10.10 -8.89 16.46
C ARG A 455 -10.61 -9.75 15.30
N THR A 456 -9.75 -10.15 14.35
CA THR A 456 -10.21 -10.94 13.19
C THR A 456 -9.27 -12.10 12.94
N PRO A 457 -9.76 -13.29 12.59
CA PRO A 457 -8.91 -14.36 12.12
C PRO A 457 -8.11 -13.84 10.93
N VAL A 458 -6.82 -13.95 11.04
CA VAL A 458 -5.91 -13.56 9.97
C VAL A 458 -5.83 -14.74 9.02
N ALA A 459 -6.33 -14.55 7.82
CA ALA A 459 -6.49 -15.63 6.89
C ALA A 459 -5.94 -15.27 5.51
N ILE A 460 -5.49 -16.27 4.81
CA ILE A 460 -5.47 -16.23 3.35
C ILE A 460 -6.89 -16.59 2.88
N ARG A 461 -7.27 -16.07 1.71
CA ARG A 461 -8.61 -16.20 1.18
C ARG A 461 -8.57 -16.68 -0.27
N THR A 462 -9.58 -17.46 -0.65
CA THR A 462 -9.84 -17.75 -2.07
C THR A 462 -11.34 -17.75 -2.33
N ARG A 463 -11.74 -17.38 -3.53
CA ARG A 463 -13.10 -17.58 -4.04
C ARG A 463 -13.10 -18.76 -4.99
N VAL A 464 -14.09 -19.59 -4.84
CA VAL A 464 -14.23 -20.82 -5.65
C VAL A 464 -15.56 -20.81 -6.39
N LYS A 465 -15.63 -21.52 -7.52
CA LYS A 465 -16.90 -21.86 -8.13
C LYS A 465 -17.71 -22.66 -7.13
N ALA A 466 -18.91 -22.18 -6.85
CA ALA A 466 -19.73 -22.71 -5.77
C ALA A 466 -19.91 -24.23 -5.86
N PHE A 467 -19.51 -24.96 -4.84
CA PHE A 467 -19.65 -26.40 -4.72
C PHE A 467 -20.58 -26.79 -3.57
N GLU A 468 -21.19 -27.97 -3.65
CA GLU A 468 -22.04 -28.50 -2.58
C GLU A 468 -21.19 -28.94 -1.39
N ALA A 469 -21.44 -28.36 -0.20
CA ALA A 469 -20.73 -28.69 1.04
C ALA A 469 -20.78 -30.19 1.37
N ALA A 470 -21.92 -30.84 1.16
CA ALA A 470 -22.15 -32.26 1.46
C ALA A 470 -21.19 -33.22 0.72
N LYS A 471 -20.51 -32.77 -0.34
CA LYS A 471 -19.54 -33.59 -1.09
C LYS A 471 -18.29 -33.92 -0.28
N PHE A 472 -17.95 -33.11 0.72
CA PHE A 472 -16.68 -33.20 1.43
C PHE A 472 -16.87 -33.48 2.91
N ALA A 473 -16.05 -34.36 3.45
CA ALA A 473 -16.07 -34.74 4.85
C ALA A 473 -15.06 -33.94 5.69
N CYS A 474 -13.97 -33.50 5.09
CA CYS A 474 -12.91 -32.73 5.75
C CYS A 474 -12.15 -31.85 4.74
N CYS A 475 -11.43 -30.87 5.27
CA CYS A 475 -10.35 -30.18 4.56
C CYS A 475 -9.02 -30.63 5.17
N LYS A 476 -8.10 -31.09 4.35
CA LYS A 476 -6.74 -31.43 4.77
C LYS A 476 -5.76 -30.38 4.29
N VAL A 477 -4.77 -30.07 5.13
CA VAL A 477 -3.73 -29.08 4.82
C VAL A 477 -2.39 -29.65 5.28
N ARG A 478 -1.39 -29.63 4.39
CA ARG A 478 0.00 -29.89 4.77
C ARG A 478 0.75 -28.60 4.86
N MET A 479 1.24 -28.27 6.06
CA MET A 479 1.95 -27.02 6.32
C MET A 479 2.93 -27.16 7.47
N ARG A 480 3.88 -26.23 7.54
CA ARG A 480 4.77 -26.01 8.69
C ARG A 480 4.59 -24.62 9.25
N LEU A 481 4.64 -24.50 10.58
CA LEU A 481 4.39 -23.25 11.29
C LEU A 481 5.58 -22.95 12.20
N LYS A 482 6.23 -21.79 12.00
CA LYS A 482 7.39 -21.37 12.76
C LYS A 482 7.12 -20.05 13.48
N PRO A 483 7.03 -20.01 14.82
CA PRO A 483 6.83 -18.78 15.55
C PRO A 483 8.10 -17.92 15.56
N ASN A 484 7.93 -16.60 15.43
CA ASN A 484 9.03 -15.64 15.58
C ASN A 484 9.21 -15.28 17.06
N LEU A 485 10.08 -15.98 17.75
CA LEU A 485 10.33 -15.83 19.18
C LEU A 485 11.04 -14.51 19.57
N GLY A 486 11.59 -13.76 18.61
CA GLY A 486 12.27 -12.49 18.84
C GLY A 486 11.36 -11.32 19.23
N ARG A 487 10.03 -11.51 19.19
CA ARG A 487 9.02 -10.45 19.45
C ARG A 487 8.58 -10.30 20.90
N GLY A 488 9.09 -11.12 21.81
CA GLY A 488 8.82 -11.08 23.25
C GLY A 488 7.80 -12.12 23.74
N ASP A 489 7.70 -12.24 25.07
CA ASP A 489 6.98 -13.35 25.73
C ASP A 489 5.49 -13.46 25.40
N LYS A 490 4.82 -12.35 25.12
CA LYS A 490 3.39 -12.35 24.74
C LYS A 490 3.08 -13.04 23.40
N PHE A 491 4.12 -13.33 22.62
CA PHE A 491 4.00 -14.00 21.33
C PHE A 491 4.59 -15.42 21.35
N LYS A 492 4.88 -15.95 22.52
CA LYS A 492 5.27 -17.36 22.68
C LYS A 492 4.06 -18.28 22.58
N PRO A 493 4.22 -19.45 21.94
CA PRO A 493 3.17 -20.47 21.93
C PRO A 493 2.73 -20.84 23.35
N LYS A 494 1.43 -20.98 23.53
CA LYS A 494 0.80 -21.43 24.79
C LYS A 494 0.46 -22.93 24.75
N GLY A 495 0.43 -23.50 23.54
CA GLY A 495 0.12 -24.90 23.29
C GLY A 495 -1.38 -25.17 23.05
N ASP A 496 -2.20 -24.13 23.00
CA ASP A 496 -3.62 -24.18 22.72
C ASP A 496 -4.01 -23.48 21.40
N GLU A 497 -3.00 -23.07 20.60
CA GLU A 497 -3.21 -22.45 19.32
C GLU A 497 -3.95 -23.37 18.34
N VAL A 498 -4.74 -22.77 17.46
CA VAL A 498 -5.56 -23.49 16.50
C VAL A 498 -5.39 -22.99 15.07
N VAL A 499 -5.42 -23.96 14.16
CA VAL A 499 -5.62 -23.77 12.71
C VAL A 499 -7.11 -23.68 12.45
N ARG A 500 -7.55 -22.78 11.55
CA ARG A 500 -8.97 -22.63 11.19
C ARG A 500 -9.18 -22.58 9.69
N LEU A 501 -10.22 -23.27 9.26
CA LEU A 501 -10.87 -23.02 7.98
C LEU A 501 -12.21 -22.37 8.25
N MET A 502 -12.50 -21.27 7.58
CA MET A 502 -13.78 -20.56 7.61
C MET A 502 -14.36 -20.54 6.20
N TRP A 503 -15.67 -20.50 6.07
CA TRP A 503 -16.31 -20.49 4.77
C TRP A 503 -17.53 -19.59 4.70
N GLY A 504 -17.71 -18.97 3.54
CA GLY A 504 -18.92 -18.31 3.12
C GLY A 504 -19.73 -19.20 2.19
N ARG A 505 -21.01 -18.91 2.12
CA ARG A 505 -21.98 -19.60 1.25
C ARG A 505 -22.59 -18.61 0.27
N VAL A 506 -23.05 -19.10 -0.84
CA VAL A 506 -23.79 -18.28 -1.81
C VAL A 506 -24.91 -17.49 -1.10
N GLY A 507 -24.85 -16.17 -1.17
CA GLY A 507 -25.76 -15.25 -0.47
C GLY A 507 -25.44 -14.99 1.01
N LYS A 508 -24.42 -15.66 1.58
CA LYS A 508 -23.91 -15.43 2.94
C LYS A 508 -22.37 -15.41 2.93
N PRO A 509 -21.74 -14.36 2.38
CA PRO A 509 -20.29 -14.27 2.34
C PRO A 509 -19.73 -14.05 3.75
N ILE A 510 -18.45 -14.39 3.95
CA ILE A 510 -17.73 -14.12 5.21
C ILE A 510 -17.65 -12.61 5.44
N LEU A 511 -17.28 -11.84 4.43
CA LEU A 511 -17.25 -10.37 4.52
C LEU A 511 -18.64 -9.80 4.23
N GLN A 512 -19.23 -9.15 5.23
CA GLN A 512 -20.53 -8.50 5.11
C GLN A 512 -20.40 -7.10 4.49
N LYS A 513 -21.49 -6.59 3.91
CA LYS A 513 -21.53 -5.25 3.27
C LYS A 513 -21.16 -4.08 4.21
N ASP A 514 -21.29 -4.26 5.52
CA ASP A 514 -20.91 -3.27 6.53
C ASP A 514 -19.44 -3.38 6.98
N GLY A 515 -18.64 -4.18 6.29
CA GLY A 515 -17.23 -4.40 6.59
C GLY A 515 -16.96 -5.29 7.80
N LYS A 516 -17.97 -6.01 8.30
CA LYS A 516 -17.80 -7.00 9.36
C LYS A 516 -17.59 -8.39 8.78
N ALA A 517 -16.71 -9.17 9.40
CA ALA A 517 -16.55 -10.57 9.05
C ALA A 517 -17.48 -11.45 9.90
N ASP A 518 -18.26 -12.30 9.25
CA ASP A 518 -18.99 -13.39 9.91
C ASP A 518 -18.15 -14.67 9.77
N VAL A 519 -17.47 -15.01 10.86
CA VAL A 519 -16.61 -16.20 10.95
C VAL A 519 -17.25 -17.32 11.77
N SER A 520 -18.57 -17.30 11.95
CA SER A 520 -19.29 -18.33 12.71
C SER A 520 -19.20 -19.70 12.05
N ALA A 521 -19.21 -19.74 10.70
CA ALA A 521 -19.04 -20.97 9.93
C ALA A 521 -17.54 -21.32 9.83
N GLN A 522 -17.06 -22.21 10.71
CA GLN A 522 -15.67 -22.61 10.79
C GLN A 522 -15.45 -24.04 11.27
N SER A 523 -14.28 -24.59 10.93
CA SER A 523 -13.71 -25.79 11.50
C SER A 523 -12.29 -25.54 11.96
N SER A 524 -11.82 -26.20 13.01
CA SER A 524 -10.49 -25.99 13.56
C SER A 524 -9.80 -27.28 13.95
N ALA A 525 -8.46 -27.22 14.00
CA ALA A 525 -7.56 -28.26 14.51
C ALA A 525 -6.48 -27.61 15.38
N LYS A 526 -5.83 -28.37 16.25
CA LYS A 526 -4.71 -27.89 17.06
C LYS A 526 -3.53 -27.53 16.17
N ALA A 527 -2.95 -26.32 16.33
CA ALA A 527 -1.73 -25.91 15.64
C ALA A 527 -0.48 -26.54 16.30
N ILE A 528 0.48 -26.95 15.48
CA ILE A 528 1.80 -27.45 15.91
C ILE A 528 2.83 -26.44 15.40
N LEU A 529 3.56 -25.81 16.31
CA LEU A 529 4.40 -24.65 16.04
C LEU A 529 5.89 -24.96 16.20
N ASP A 530 6.32 -26.15 15.74
CA ASP A 530 7.69 -26.66 15.87
C ASP A 530 8.59 -26.39 14.65
N GLY A 531 8.01 -25.87 13.55
CA GLY A 531 8.72 -25.61 12.30
C GLY A 531 8.84 -26.83 11.38
N GLU A 532 8.25 -27.98 11.75
CA GLU A 532 8.23 -29.20 10.95
C GLU A 532 6.94 -29.33 10.13
N TRP A 533 6.97 -30.15 9.09
CA TRP A 533 5.82 -30.42 8.24
C TRP A 533 4.80 -31.32 8.91
N HIS A 534 3.55 -30.85 9.04
CA HIS A 534 2.42 -31.60 9.56
C HIS A 534 1.23 -31.60 8.62
N GLU A 535 0.45 -32.67 8.65
CA GLU A 535 -0.88 -32.73 8.03
C GLU A 535 -1.96 -32.42 9.07
N TYR A 536 -2.80 -31.45 8.74
CA TYR A 536 -3.93 -31.04 9.56
C TYR A 536 -5.21 -31.52 8.92
N VAL A 537 -6.10 -32.12 9.71
CA VAL A 537 -7.44 -32.51 9.29
C VAL A 537 -8.46 -31.60 9.97
N LEU A 538 -9.19 -30.85 9.18
CA LEU A 538 -10.24 -29.96 9.62
C LEU A 538 -11.60 -30.64 9.31
N PRO A 539 -12.31 -31.21 10.32
CA PRO A 539 -13.53 -31.95 10.08
C PRO A 539 -14.67 -31.03 9.63
N LEU A 540 -15.37 -31.39 8.58
CA LEU A 540 -16.48 -30.62 8.01
C LEU A 540 -17.80 -31.35 8.18
N ARG A 541 -17.84 -32.67 7.91
CA ARG A 541 -19.04 -33.48 8.08
C ARG A 541 -19.52 -33.48 9.54
N GLY A 542 -20.78 -33.19 9.76
CA GLY A 542 -21.34 -33.04 11.09
C GLY A 542 -21.25 -31.63 11.68
N ASN A 543 -20.56 -30.72 11.04
CA ASN A 543 -20.61 -29.30 11.40
C ASN A 543 -21.94 -28.69 10.90
N PRO A 544 -22.77 -28.10 11.77
CA PRO A 544 -24.10 -27.60 11.39
C PRO A 544 -24.02 -26.45 10.36
N ASP A 545 -22.90 -25.73 10.29
CA ASP A 545 -22.68 -24.66 9.32
C ASP A 545 -22.10 -25.14 8.00
N TRP A 546 -21.65 -26.41 7.90
CA TRP A 546 -21.17 -27.01 6.67
C TRP A 546 -22.34 -27.55 5.85
N ASN A 547 -23.06 -26.65 5.18
CA ASN A 547 -24.24 -26.97 4.38
C ASN A 547 -24.40 -25.99 3.21
N GLY A 548 -25.25 -26.37 2.24
CA GLY A 548 -25.51 -25.55 1.05
C GLY A 548 -24.32 -25.45 0.11
N ARG A 549 -24.24 -24.33 -0.63
CA ARG A 549 -23.19 -24.10 -1.63
C ARG A 549 -22.14 -23.13 -1.11
N VAL A 550 -20.89 -23.58 -1.05
CA VAL A 550 -19.71 -22.83 -0.58
C VAL A 550 -19.02 -22.18 -1.77
N ASP A 551 -18.67 -20.88 -1.68
CA ASP A 551 -18.01 -20.09 -2.72
C ASP A 551 -16.93 -19.14 -2.21
N ASP A 552 -16.72 -19.07 -0.89
CA ASP A 552 -15.71 -18.21 -0.25
C ASP A 552 -15.01 -19.01 0.86
N LEU A 553 -13.69 -19.09 0.81
CA LEU A 553 -12.88 -19.86 1.76
C LEU A 553 -11.82 -18.96 2.37
N TRP A 554 -11.71 -18.99 3.69
CA TRP A 554 -10.67 -18.30 4.45
C TRP A 554 -9.93 -19.31 5.30
N PHE A 555 -8.60 -19.22 5.31
CA PHE A 555 -7.73 -20.12 6.05
C PHE A 555 -6.82 -19.33 6.99
N ASP A 556 -6.90 -19.61 8.29
CA ASP A 556 -6.05 -19.06 9.35
C ASP A 556 -5.13 -20.15 9.89
N PRO A 557 -3.80 -20.05 9.65
CA PRO A 557 -2.87 -21.10 10.03
C PRO A 557 -2.63 -21.18 11.55
N SER A 558 -2.88 -20.09 12.27
CA SER A 558 -2.71 -20.03 13.73
C SER A 558 -3.33 -18.78 14.31
N ASP A 559 -3.85 -18.82 15.51
CA ASP A 559 -4.25 -17.64 16.28
C ASP A 559 -3.10 -16.99 17.05
N LEU A 560 -1.90 -17.60 17.03
CA LEU A 560 -0.69 -16.92 17.49
C LEU A 560 -0.23 -15.87 16.47
N LEU A 561 0.12 -14.67 16.93
CA LEU A 561 0.73 -13.63 16.09
C LEU A 561 2.20 -13.92 15.84
N TYR A 562 2.72 -13.39 14.73
CA TYR A 562 4.12 -13.54 14.30
C TYR A 562 4.53 -14.98 14.06
N VAL A 563 3.68 -15.71 13.37
CA VAL A 563 3.97 -17.06 12.86
C VAL A 563 4.27 -16.97 11.37
N ASN A 564 5.36 -17.58 10.95
CA ASN A 564 5.61 -17.88 9.55
C ASN A 564 4.89 -19.18 9.20
N ALA A 565 4.07 -19.15 8.17
CA ALA A 565 3.32 -20.30 7.66
C ALA A 565 3.79 -20.61 6.25
N GLU A 566 4.15 -21.85 6.02
CA GLU A 566 4.46 -22.39 4.70
C GLU A 566 3.48 -23.53 4.43
N ILE A 567 2.75 -23.47 3.31
CA ILE A 567 1.71 -24.44 2.94
C ILE A 567 2.11 -25.12 1.63
N ASP A 568 2.24 -26.43 1.68
CA ASP A 568 2.53 -27.30 0.54
C ASP A 568 1.24 -27.57 -0.28
N TRP A 569 0.16 -27.95 0.39
CA TRP A 569 -1.12 -28.17 -0.28
C TRP A 569 -2.32 -28.02 0.65
N ILE A 570 -3.50 -27.74 0.03
CA ILE A 570 -4.82 -27.73 0.66
C ILE A 570 -5.74 -28.61 -0.18
N ARG A 571 -6.55 -29.51 0.44
CA ARG A 571 -7.46 -30.43 -0.26
C ARG A 571 -8.75 -30.63 0.50
N PHE A 572 -9.87 -30.63 -0.21
CA PHE A 572 -11.17 -31.02 0.30
C PHE A 572 -11.44 -32.49 -0.08
N GLU A 573 -11.79 -33.33 0.91
CA GLU A 573 -12.02 -34.77 0.77
C GLU A 573 -13.34 -35.23 1.40
#